data_f2b4a7d8b732967554f05be176301e45
#
_entry.id   f2b4a7d8b732967554f05be176301e45
#
_cell.length_a   1.000
_cell.length_b   1.000
_cell.length_c   1.000
_cell.angle_alpha   90.00
_cell.angle_beta   90.00
_cell.angle_gamma   90.00
#
_symmetry.space_group_name_H-M   'P 1'
#
loop_
_entity.id
_entity.type
_entity.pdbx_description
1 polymer ?
#
loop_
_entity_poly.entity_id
_entity_poly.type
_entity_poly.pdbx_seq_one_letter_code
_entity_poly.pdbx_strand_id
1 'polypeptide(L)'
;YGRDKYRQWGQKMTKKIMQKGEVNNPVKKRRTMAHWIKECLFYIVFVSLISIGVDLWRSQDMPSATVTPIQALSMEGKYIDVMEMSKEKPVVVYFWATWCSACQFVTPTINRLGDSYHVVGVSGASGEDRKLAGFLRTHGYQFSNINDSRNAISRAWGVTVTPTIVIINNEQVTSITTGITTPPGLYARLWLSHL
;
A
#
# COMPACT_ATOMS: atom_id res chain seq x y z
N TYR A 1 -21.48 0.47 -86.11
CA TYR A 1 -20.57 1.39 -85.44
C TYR A 1 -20.89 1.69 -83.98
N GLY A 2 -21.29 0.70 -83.25
CA GLY A 2 -21.64 0.92 -81.84
C GLY A 2 -21.30 -0.19 -80.84
N ARG A 3 -21.09 -1.43 -81.32
CA ARG A 3 -20.90 -2.65 -80.52
C ARG A 3 -19.53 -2.75 -79.86
N ASP A 4 -18.49 -2.20 -80.41
CA ASP A 4 -17.12 -2.31 -79.89
C ASP A 4 -16.89 -1.34 -78.69
N LYS A 5 -17.58 -0.22 -78.69
CA LYS A 5 -17.49 0.77 -77.60
C LYS A 5 -18.11 0.26 -76.31
N TYR A 6 -19.19 -0.49 -76.37
CA TYR A 6 -19.79 -1.10 -75.20
C TYR A 6 -18.99 -2.27 -74.64
N ARG A 7 -18.31 -3.04 -75.53
CA ARG A 7 -17.39 -4.12 -75.12
C ARG A 7 -16.18 -3.58 -74.36
N GLN A 8 -15.57 -2.51 -74.84
CA GLN A 8 -14.45 -1.86 -74.13
C GLN A 8 -14.86 -1.25 -72.78
N TRP A 9 -16.07 -0.70 -72.71
CA TRP A 9 -16.60 -0.14 -71.49
C TRP A 9 -16.85 -1.23 -70.43
N GLY A 10 -17.43 -2.34 -70.84
CA GLY A 10 -17.62 -3.51 -69.97
C GLY A 10 -16.32 -4.05 -69.39
N GLN A 11 -15.28 -4.19 -70.23
CA GLN A 11 -13.97 -4.69 -69.80
C GLN A 11 -13.25 -3.72 -68.86
N LYS A 12 -13.38 -2.40 -69.05
CA LYS A 12 -12.83 -1.37 -68.16
C LYS A 12 -13.53 -1.36 -66.79
N MET A 13 -14.84 -1.53 -66.77
CA MET A 13 -15.63 -1.61 -65.53
C MET A 13 -15.31 -2.86 -64.74
N THR A 14 -15.18 -4.02 -65.42
CA THR A 14 -14.84 -5.30 -64.73
C THR A 14 -13.43 -5.24 -64.13
N LYS A 15 -12.45 -4.68 -64.84
CA LYS A 15 -11.09 -4.46 -64.30
C LYS A 15 -11.09 -3.50 -63.09
N LYS A 16 -11.89 -2.44 -63.14
CA LYS A 16 -11.98 -1.45 -62.06
C LYS A 16 -12.67 -2.03 -60.79
N ILE A 17 -13.61 -2.94 -60.99
CA ILE A 17 -14.30 -3.64 -59.91
C ILE A 17 -13.38 -4.71 -59.28
N MET A 18 -12.63 -5.44 -60.08
CA MET A 18 -11.62 -6.41 -59.58
C MET A 18 -10.47 -5.73 -58.79
N GLN A 19 -10.00 -4.56 -59.21
CA GLN A 19 -8.97 -3.80 -58.48
C GLN A 19 -9.50 -3.18 -57.17
N LYS A 20 -10.81 -2.97 -57.04
CA LYS A 20 -11.41 -2.39 -55.81
C LYS A 20 -11.76 -3.46 -54.76
N GLY A 21 -11.60 -4.75 -55.10
CA GLY A 21 -11.90 -5.91 -54.24
C GLY A 21 -10.72 -6.37 -53.37
N GLU A 22 -9.52 -5.81 -53.54
CA GLU A 22 -8.42 -6.03 -52.58
C GLU A 22 -8.61 -5.15 -51.36
N VAL A 23 -9.56 -5.53 -50.54
CA VAL A 23 -9.65 -5.01 -49.15
C VAL A 23 -8.41 -5.54 -48.45
N ASN A 24 -7.38 -4.69 -48.34
CA ASN A 24 -6.29 -4.88 -47.42
C ASN A 24 -6.87 -4.86 -45.98
N ASN A 25 -7.39 -6.01 -45.55
CA ASN A 25 -7.62 -6.27 -44.17
C ASN A 25 -6.24 -6.40 -43.49
N PRO A 26 -5.79 -5.45 -42.68
CA PRO A 26 -4.62 -5.64 -41.87
C PRO A 26 -4.94 -6.83 -40.94
N VAL A 27 -4.30 -7.98 -41.20
CA VAL A 27 -4.36 -9.12 -40.30
C VAL A 27 -3.90 -8.60 -38.96
N LYS A 28 -4.85 -8.34 -38.05
CA LYS A 28 -4.61 -7.92 -36.69
C LYS A 28 -3.83 -9.07 -36.05
N LYS A 29 -2.48 -8.94 -36.02
CA LYS A 29 -1.56 -9.91 -35.43
C LYS A 29 -2.06 -10.17 -34.01
N ARG A 30 -2.66 -11.33 -33.77
CA ARG A 30 -3.12 -11.74 -32.44
C ARG A 30 -1.89 -11.67 -31.53
N ARG A 31 -1.86 -10.67 -30.64
CA ARG A 31 -0.81 -10.57 -29.61
C ARG A 31 -0.83 -11.89 -28.86
N THR A 32 0.27 -12.62 -28.90
CA THR A 32 0.40 -13.91 -28.20
C THR A 32 0.25 -13.69 -26.71
N MET A 33 -0.34 -14.67 -26.02
CA MET A 33 -0.55 -14.62 -24.55
C MET A 33 0.76 -14.29 -23.81
N ALA A 34 1.91 -14.74 -24.34
CA ALA A 34 3.24 -14.41 -23.83
C ALA A 34 3.56 -12.89 -23.86
N HIS A 35 3.04 -12.15 -24.85
CA HIS A 35 3.23 -10.70 -24.92
C HIS A 35 2.41 -9.99 -23.82
N TRP A 36 1.18 -10.42 -23.59
CA TRP A 36 0.34 -9.91 -22.51
C TRP A 36 0.96 -10.17 -21.13
N ILE A 37 1.54 -11.36 -20.92
CA ILE A 37 2.23 -11.71 -19.67
C ILE A 37 3.44 -10.82 -19.46
N LYS A 38 4.24 -10.56 -20.48
CA LYS A 38 5.40 -9.64 -20.39
C LYS A 38 4.98 -8.21 -20.08
N GLU A 39 3.91 -7.70 -20.71
CA GLU A 39 3.38 -6.38 -20.42
C GLU A 39 2.86 -6.29 -18.98
N CYS A 40 2.09 -7.28 -18.52
CA CYS A 40 1.61 -7.32 -17.13
C CYS A 40 2.77 -7.36 -16.13
N LEU A 41 3.79 -8.19 -16.36
CA LEU A 41 4.98 -8.24 -15.52
C LEU A 41 5.72 -6.90 -15.50
N PHE A 42 5.89 -6.27 -16.67
CA PHE A 42 6.50 -4.94 -16.75
C PHE A 42 5.74 -3.90 -15.93
N TYR A 43 4.40 -3.85 -16.06
CA TYR A 43 3.57 -2.93 -15.28
C TYR A 43 3.63 -3.21 -13.78
N ILE A 44 3.64 -4.49 -13.36
CA ILE A 44 3.76 -4.86 -11.95
C ILE A 44 5.10 -4.38 -11.39
N VAL A 45 6.20 -4.63 -12.08
CA VAL A 45 7.54 -4.17 -11.68
C VAL A 45 7.60 -2.64 -11.65
N PHE A 46 7.07 -1.97 -12.67
CA PHE A 46 7.07 -0.51 -12.76
C PHE A 46 6.28 0.14 -11.62
N VAL A 47 5.07 -0.36 -11.36
CA VAL A 47 4.23 0.11 -10.23
C VAL A 47 4.91 -0.16 -8.90
N SER A 48 5.55 -1.32 -8.74
CA SER A 48 6.31 -1.65 -7.52
C SER A 48 7.48 -0.68 -7.29
N LEU A 49 8.23 -0.35 -8.34
CA LEU A 49 9.35 0.60 -8.26
C LEU A 49 8.88 2.01 -7.90
N ILE A 50 7.78 2.48 -8.50
CA ILE A 50 7.17 3.77 -8.15
C ILE A 50 6.71 3.76 -6.69
N SER A 51 6.05 2.69 -6.25
CA SER A 51 5.58 2.55 -4.87
C SER A 51 6.73 2.61 -3.86
N ILE A 52 7.84 1.91 -4.15
CA ILE A 52 9.06 1.95 -3.34
C ILE A 52 9.65 3.37 -3.34
N GLY A 53 9.72 4.03 -4.50
CA GLY A 53 10.24 5.39 -4.62
C GLY A 53 9.42 6.41 -3.82
N VAL A 54 8.10 6.30 -3.86
CA VAL A 54 7.18 7.14 -3.05
C VAL A 54 7.33 6.85 -1.56
N ASP A 55 7.47 5.60 -1.17
CA ASP A 55 7.68 5.19 0.23
C ASP A 55 9.01 5.75 0.77
N LEU A 56 10.10 5.63 0.00
CA LEU A 56 11.40 6.19 0.34
C LEU A 56 11.35 7.72 0.44
N TRP A 57 10.67 8.39 -0.49
CA TRP A 57 10.55 9.85 -0.45
C TRP A 57 9.75 10.34 0.77
N ARG A 58 8.66 9.67 1.10
CA ARG A 58 7.86 10.00 2.30
C ARG A 58 8.57 9.69 3.62
N SER A 59 9.46 8.69 3.63
CA SER A 59 10.20 8.33 4.84
C SER A 59 11.36 9.31 5.14
N GLN A 60 11.77 10.15 4.18
CA GLN A 60 12.86 11.13 4.39
C GLN A 60 12.47 12.24 5.38
N ASP A 61 11.18 12.57 5.48
CA ASP A 61 10.70 13.61 6.40
C ASP A 61 10.51 13.09 7.83
N MET A 62 10.69 11.81 8.07
CA MET A 62 10.62 11.23 9.42
C MET A 62 12.01 11.17 10.07
N PRO A 63 12.12 11.55 11.35
CA PRO A 63 13.41 11.56 12.04
C PRO A 63 13.98 10.14 12.11
N SER A 64 14.96 9.84 11.26
CA SER A 64 15.66 8.55 11.24
C SER A 64 16.75 8.44 12.32
N ALA A 65 17.16 9.55 12.94
CA ALA A 65 18.32 9.60 13.82
C ALA A 65 18.04 9.97 15.29
N THR A 66 16.88 10.56 15.61
CA THR A 66 16.52 10.91 16.99
C THR A 66 15.04 10.60 17.21
N VAL A 67 14.79 9.32 17.38
CA VAL A 67 13.42 8.86 17.67
C VAL A 67 13.05 9.31 19.06
N THR A 68 12.07 10.19 19.20
CA THR A 68 11.52 10.56 20.51
C THR A 68 10.95 9.28 21.15
N PRO A 69 11.46 8.88 22.34
CA PRO A 69 10.96 7.66 22.98
C PRO A 69 9.44 7.75 23.20
N ILE A 70 8.72 6.70 22.85
CA ILE A 70 7.29 6.59 23.22
C ILE A 70 7.25 5.93 24.59
N GLN A 71 7.02 6.76 25.59
CA GLN A 71 6.82 6.35 26.97
C GLN A 71 5.45 6.85 27.43
N ALA A 72 4.50 5.97 27.61
CA ALA A 72 3.12 6.33 27.93
C ALA A 72 2.38 5.19 28.64
N LEU A 73 1.25 5.52 29.27
CA LEU A 73 0.30 4.51 29.75
C LEU A 73 -0.59 4.07 28.58
N SER A 74 -0.76 2.77 28.45
CA SER A 74 -1.76 2.20 27.57
C SER A 74 -3.17 2.41 28.12
N MET A 75 -4.16 2.16 27.27
CA MET A 75 -5.58 2.19 27.66
C MET A 75 -5.91 1.19 28.78
N GLU A 76 -5.10 0.14 28.92
CA GLU A 76 -5.22 -0.88 29.96
C GLU A 76 -4.46 -0.51 31.25
N GLY A 77 -3.83 0.68 31.30
CA GLY A 77 -3.04 1.15 32.44
C GLY A 77 -1.63 0.55 32.52
N LYS A 78 -1.17 -0.17 31.51
CA LYS A 78 0.19 -0.70 31.42
C LYS A 78 1.15 0.39 30.95
N TYR A 79 2.28 0.54 31.63
CA TYR A 79 3.35 1.41 31.15
C TYR A 79 4.03 0.79 29.93
N ILE A 80 4.13 1.55 28.87
CA ILE A 80 4.75 1.18 27.61
C ILE A 80 5.99 2.05 27.42
N ASP A 81 7.14 1.38 27.24
CA ASP A 81 8.37 1.97 26.73
C ASP A 81 8.76 1.21 25.47
N VAL A 82 8.52 1.83 24.32
CA VAL A 82 8.71 1.18 23.02
C VAL A 82 10.18 0.85 22.78
N MET A 83 11.11 1.69 23.26
CA MET A 83 12.54 1.44 23.06
C MET A 83 12.99 0.24 23.89
N GLU A 84 12.62 0.17 25.15
CA GLU A 84 12.95 -0.96 26.00
C GLU A 84 12.35 -2.27 25.48
N MET A 85 11.08 -2.24 25.05
CA MET A 85 10.42 -3.41 24.45
C MET A 85 11.11 -3.89 23.18
N SER A 86 11.72 -2.97 22.42
CA SER A 86 12.40 -3.29 21.16
C SER A 86 13.74 -4.04 21.33
N LYS A 87 14.30 -4.06 22.53
CA LYS A 87 15.50 -4.84 22.86
C LYS A 87 15.24 -6.33 22.93
N GLU A 88 14.02 -6.72 23.31
CA GLU A 88 13.65 -8.15 23.40
C GLU A 88 13.24 -8.71 22.05
N LYS A 89 12.41 -7.99 21.31
CA LYS A 89 11.96 -8.35 19.96
C LYS A 89 11.40 -7.12 19.22
N PRO A 90 11.32 -7.16 17.89
CA PRO A 90 10.79 -6.03 17.13
C PRO A 90 9.41 -5.58 17.62
N VAL A 91 9.26 -4.27 17.74
CA VAL A 91 8.01 -3.60 18.11
C VAL A 91 7.39 -2.96 16.86
N VAL A 92 6.12 -3.24 16.65
CA VAL A 92 5.31 -2.60 15.61
C VAL A 92 4.56 -1.44 16.25
N VAL A 93 4.96 -0.22 15.95
CA VAL A 93 4.21 0.99 16.33
C VAL A 93 3.25 1.34 15.20
N TYR A 94 1.97 1.35 15.53
CA TYR A 94 0.89 1.56 14.57
C TYR A 94 0.16 2.85 14.85
N PHE A 95 0.43 3.89 14.06
CA PHE A 95 -0.29 5.16 14.09
C PHE A 95 -1.57 5.05 13.27
N TRP A 96 -2.70 5.24 13.93
CA TRP A 96 -4.02 5.05 13.32
C TRP A 96 -5.09 5.96 13.94
N ALA A 97 -6.32 5.90 13.45
CA ALA A 97 -7.43 6.61 14.04
C ALA A 97 -8.76 5.86 13.80
N THR A 98 -9.72 6.04 14.68
CA THR A 98 -11.05 5.40 14.57
C THR A 98 -11.85 5.87 13.35
N TRP A 99 -11.62 7.09 12.89
CA TRP A 99 -12.24 7.71 11.72
C TRP A 99 -11.50 7.45 10.40
N CYS A 100 -10.37 6.77 10.42
CA CYS A 100 -9.52 6.51 9.26
C CYS A 100 -10.02 5.29 8.48
N SER A 101 -10.63 5.49 7.33
CA SER A 101 -11.14 4.40 6.47
C SER A 101 -10.05 3.44 6.01
N ALA A 102 -8.86 3.95 5.65
CA ALA A 102 -7.73 3.13 5.23
C ALA A 102 -7.22 2.23 6.38
N CYS A 103 -7.34 2.70 7.62
CA CYS A 103 -6.95 1.92 8.80
C CYS A 103 -7.81 0.66 8.97
N GLN A 104 -9.09 0.70 8.57
CA GLN A 104 -9.99 -0.45 8.69
C GLN A 104 -9.48 -1.68 7.89
N PHE A 105 -8.76 -1.46 6.79
CA PHE A 105 -8.17 -2.53 5.99
C PHE A 105 -6.88 -3.08 6.62
N VAL A 106 -6.13 -2.25 7.34
CA VAL A 106 -4.82 -2.61 7.89
C VAL A 106 -4.92 -3.17 9.30
N THR A 107 -5.81 -2.62 10.13
CA THR A 107 -5.95 -2.95 11.56
C THR A 107 -6.17 -4.44 11.84
N PRO A 108 -6.96 -5.20 11.05
CA PRO A 108 -7.10 -6.65 11.28
C PRO A 108 -5.78 -7.42 11.14
N THR A 109 -4.89 -6.98 10.25
CA THR A 109 -3.55 -7.57 10.11
C THR A 109 -2.66 -7.20 11.30
N ILE A 110 -2.67 -5.94 11.71
CA ILE A 110 -1.96 -5.46 12.90
C ILE A 110 -2.40 -6.22 14.15
N ASN A 111 -3.71 -6.43 14.30
CA ASN A 111 -4.24 -7.17 15.45
C ASN A 111 -3.69 -8.60 15.53
N ARG A 112 -3.63 -9.32 14.40
CA ARG A 112 -3.05 -10.67 14.34
C ARG A 112 -1.54 -10.69 14.60
N LEU A 113 -0.81 -9.63 14.28
CA LEU A 113 0.61 -9.53 14.59
C LEU A 113 0.86 -9.50 16.09
N GLY A 114 -0.09 -9.03 16.90
CA GLY A 114 -0.02 -9.05 18.36
C GLY A 114 0.21 -10.43 18.96
N ASP A 115 -0.13 -11.52 18.25
CA ASP A 115 0.09 -12.89 18.69
C ASP A 115 1.59 -13.28 18.67
N SER A 116 2.40 -12.63 17.83
CA SER A 116 3.81 -12.99 17.61
C SER A 116 4.80 -11.86 17.90
N TYR A 117 4.38 -10.62 17.82
CA TYR A 117 5.20 -9.41 17.96
C TYR A 117 4.62 -8.48 19.03
N HIS A 118 5.46 -7.59 19.54
CA HIS A 118 4.96 -6.47 20.33
C HIS A 118 4.29 -5.46 19.38
N VAL A 119 3.00 -5.23 19.60
CA VAL A 119 2.23 -4.25 18.84
C VAL A 119 1.75 -3.15 19.78
N VAL A 120 2.08 -1.90 19.42
CA VAL A 120 1.64 -0.70 20.16
C VAL A 120 0.89 0.20 19.18
N GLY A 121 -0.42 0.32 19.38
CA GLY A 121 -1.25 1.28 18.66
C GLY A 121 -1.13 2.66 19.28
N VAL A 122 -1.00 3.68 18.43
CA VAL A 122 -1.08 5.10 18.80
C VAL A 122 -2.27 5.69 18.06
N SER A 123 -3.38 5.89 18.76
CA SER A 123 -4.62 6.37 18.14
C SER A 123 -4.72 7.89 18.18
N GLY A 124 -4.48 8.51 17.02
CA GLY A 124 -4.53 9.97 16.88
C GLY A 124 -5.96 10.51 16.80
N ALA A 125 -6.25 11.59 17.56
CA ALA A 125 -7.52 12.33 17.50
C ALA A 125 -8.79 11.45 17.46
N SER A 126 -8.78 10.32 18.19
CA SER A 126 -9.87 9.32 18.19
C SER A 126 -10.92 9.56 19.30
N GLY A 127 -10.82 10.69 19.97
CA GLY A 127 -11.74 11.09 21.06
C GLY A 127 -11.24 10.66 22.44
N GLU A 128 -12.18 10.63 23.39
CA GLU A 128 -11.89 10.26 24.78
C GLU A 128 -11.66 8.75 24.93
N ASP A 129 -10.96 8.35 25.99
CA ASP A 129 -10.61 6.96 26.30
C ASP A 129 -11.82 6.02 26.28
N ARG A 130 -12.96 6.45 26.82
CA ARG A 130 -14.19 5.63 26.83
C ARG A 130 -14.65 5.31 25.42
N LYS A 131 -14.62 6.28 24.50
CA LYS A 131 -15.03 6.11 23.10
C LYS A 131 -14.08 5.16 22.36
N LEU A 132 -12.77 5.38 22.55
CA LEU A 132 -11.74 4.54 21.95
C LEU A 132 -11.81 3.10 22.46
N ALA A 133 -11.95 2.91 23.79
CA ALA A 133 -12.11 1.58 24.40
C ALA A 133 -13.38 0.86 23.89
N GLY A 134 -14.47 1.60 23.70
CA GLY A 134 -15.68 1.07 23.06
C GLY A 134 -15.42 0.58 21.65
N PHE A 135 -14.72 1.38 20.85
CA PHE A 135 -14.35 1.02 19.46
C PHE A 135 -13.47 -0.23 19.42
N LEU A 136 -12.40 -0.30 20.23
CA LEU A 136 -11.51 -1.46 20.29
C LEU A 136 -12.27 -2.75 20.64
N ARG A 137 -13.15 -2.70 21.66
CA ARG A 137 -13.98 -3.86 22.06
C ARG A 137 -14.95 -4.29 20.97
N THR A 138 -15.63 -3.35 20.32
CA THR A 138 -16.61 -3.65 19.27
C THR A 138 -15.96 -4.35 18.07
N HIS A 139 -14.70 -4.01 17.74
CA HIS A 139 -13.96 -4.60 16.63
C HIS A 139 -13.08 -5.79 17.04
N GLY A 140 -13.04 -6.14 18.33
CA GLY A 140 -12.20 -7.25 18.84
C GLY A 140 -10.70 -6.99 18.73
N TYR A 141 -10.26 -5.74 18.78
CA TYR A 141 -8.85 -5.40 18.74
C TYR A 141 -8.22 -5.53 20.11
N GLN A 142 -7.11 -6.28 20.19
CA GLN A 142 -6.46 -6.70 21.45
C GLN A 142 -5.05 -6.15 21.65
N PHE A 143 -4.49 -5.47 20.66
CA PHE A 143 -3.15 -4.87 20.81
C PHE A 143 -3.19 -3.71 21.80
N SER A 144 -2.09 -3.51 22.55
CA SER A 144 -1.94 -2.40 23.49
C SER A 144 -2.07 -1.08 22.74
N ASN A 145 -2.90 -0.16 23.26
CA ASN A 145 -3.17 1.10 22.57
C ASN A 145 -2.95 2.31 23.49
N ILE A 146 -2.31 3.33 22.94
CA ILE A 146 -2.12 4.66 23.57
C ILE A 146 -3.09 5.62 22.90
N ASN A 147 -3.87 6.35 23.69
CA ASN A 147 -4.76 7.39 23.17
C ASN A 147 -4.00 8.71 23.00
N ASP A 148 -3.60 9.01 21.79
CA ASP A 148 -2.97 10.28 21.40
C ASP A 148 -4.04 11.32 20.97
N SER A 149 -4.96 11.63 21.88
CA SER A 149 -6.14 12.47 21.59
C SER A 149 -5.79 13.85 21.01
N ARG A 150 -4.61 14.37 21.31
CA ARG A 150 -4.10 15.66 20.81
C ARG A 150 -3.06 15.53 19.70
N ASN A 151 -2.80 14.34 19.21
CA ASN A 151 -1.74 14.05 18.22
C ASN A 151 -0.34 14.51 18.68
N ALA A 152 -0.04 14.50 19.96
CA ALA A 152 1.25 14.95 20.49
C ALA A 152 2.36 13.97 20.11
N ILE A 153 2.13 12.68 20.31
CA ILE A 153 3.06 11.60 19.93
C ILE A 153 3.20 11.55 18.39
N SER A 154 2.08 11.56 17.68
CA SER A 154 2.06 11.54 16.21
C SER A 154 2.86 12.70 15.61
N ARG A 155 2.70 13.93 16.13
CA ARG A 155 3.49 15.09 15.68
C ARG A 155 4.96 14.98 16.03
N ALA A 156 5.29 14.50 17.22
CA ALA A 156 6.70 14.31 17.63
C ALA A 156 7.42 13.31 16.73
N TRP A 157 6.67 12.37 16.16
CA TRP A 157 7.17 11.37 15.19
C TRP A 157 7.04 11.81 13.73
N GLY A 158 6.62 13.04 13.46
CA GLY A 158 6.42 13.54 12.10
C GLY A 158 5.31 12.79 11.32
N VAL A 159 4.42 12.09 12.02
CA VAL A 159 3.33 11.35 11.39
C VAL A 159 2.23 12.32 10.96
N THR A 160 2.09 12.50 9.66
CA THR A 160 1.08 13.39 9.04
C THR A 160 -0.07 12.62 8.41
N VAL A 161 0.10 11.32 8.18
CA VAL A 161 -0.86 10.45 7.47
C VAL A 161 -1.10 9.18 8.27
N THR A 162 -2.35 8.73 8.32
CA THR A 162 -2.73 7.42 8.89
C THR A 162 -3.34 6.53 7.81
N PRO A 163 -3.09 5.22 7.84
CA PRO A 163 -2.22 4.50 8.76
C PRO A 163 -0.72 4.73 8.48
N THR A 164 0.08 4.78 9.53
CA THR A 164 1.54 4.70 9.44
C THR A 164 2.02 3.61 10.38
N ILE A 165 2.90 2.75 9.89
CA ILE A 165 3.47 1.61 10.62
C ILE A 165 4.98 1.83 10.70
N VAL A 166 5.50 1.79 11.92
CA VAL A 166 6.94 1.87 12.19
C VAL A 166 7.37 0.59 12.85
N ILE A 167 8.43 -0.03 12.36
CA ILE A 167 9.05 -1.20 12.97
C ILE A 167 10.34 -0.74 13.65
N ILE A 168 10.47 -1.07 14.93
CA ILE A 168 11.62 -0.73 15.77
C ILE A 168 12.22 -2.02 16.28
N ASN A 169 13.52 -2.19 16.10
CA ASN A 169 14.30 -3.31 16.61
C ASN A 169 15.61 -2.81 17.20
N ASN A 170 15.97 -3.26 18.41
CA ASN A 170 17.17 -2.81 19.13
C ASN A 170 17.29 -1.28 19.19
N GLU A 171 16.20 -0.60 19.58
CA GLU A 171 16.09 0.86 19.71
C GLU A 171 16.26 1.64 18.38
N GLN A 172 16.31 0.95 17.24
CA GLN A 172 16.48 1.56 15.92
C GLN A 172 15.23 1.37 15.07
N VAL A 173 14.83 2.41 14.35
CA VAL A 173 13.77 2.31 13.34
C VAL A 173 14.32 1.54 12.13
N THR A 174 13.78 0.35 11.90
CA THR A 174 14.19 -0.52 10.78
C THR A 174 13.29 -0.36 9.56
N SER A 175 12.04 0.06 9.74
CA SER A 175 11.11 0.26 8.63
C SER A 175 10.02 1.25 8.98
N ILE A 176 9.66 2.10 8.02
CA ILE A 176 8.50 3.00 8.09
C ILE A 176 7.66 2.76 6.85
N THR A 177 6.35 2.65 7.03
CA THR A 177 5.39 2.45 5.94
C THR A 177 4.15 3.30 6.17
N THR A 178 3.76 4.09 5.19
CA THR A 178 2.56 4.94 5.22
C THR A 178 1.50 4.44 4.25
N GLY A 179 0.23 4.53 4.65
CA GLY A 179 -0.90 4.12 3.84
C GLY A 179 -1.22 2.63 3.95
N ILE A 180 -2.02 2.13 2.99
CA ILE A 180 -2.49 0.75 2.99
C ILE A 180 -1.32 -0.18 2.69
N THR A 181 -1.03 -1.07 3.64
CA THR A 181 0.01 -2.09 3.50
C THR A 181 -0.63 -3.47 3.42
N THR A 182 -0.15 -4.28 2.48
CA THR A 182 -0.62 -5.66 2.34
C THR A 182 -0.02 -6.57 3.43
N PRO A 183 -0.74 -7.60 3.90
CA PRO A 183 -0.20 -8.53 4.89
C PRO A 183 1.16 -9.12 4.50
N PRO A 184 1.38 -9.66 3.29
CA PRO A 184 2.68 -10.19 2.90
C PRO A 184 3.80 -9.15 2.95
N GLY A 185 3.52 -7.90 2.56
CA GLY A 185 4.48 -6.80 2.61
C GLY A 185 4.90 -6.47 4.04
N LEU A 186 3.97 -6.49 4.98
CA LEU A 186 4.25 -6.24 6.39
C LEU A 186 5.06 -7.38 7.03
N TYR A 187 4.70 -8.64 6.77
CA TYR A 187 5.47 -9.79 7.24
C TYR A 187 6.90 -9.81 6.67
N ALA A 188 7.09 -9.47 5.39
CA ALA A 188 8.41 -9.38 4.78
C ALA A 188 9.29 -8.31 5.46
N ARG A 189 8.73 -7.14 5.79
CA ARG A 189 9.45 -6.07 6.51
C ARG A 189 9.84 -6.49 7.93
N LEU A 190 8.95 -7.19 8.64
CA LEU A 190 9.23 -7.74 9.96
C LEU A 190 10.32 -8.80 9.91
N TRP A 191 10.30 -9.67 8.91
CA TRP A 191 11.37 -10.66 8.72
C TRP A 191 12.73 -9.98 8.45
N LEU A 192 12.74 -8.97 7.59
CA LEU A 192 13.95 -8.18 7.29
C LEU A 192 14.47 -7.40 8.50
N SER A 193 13.59 -7.00 9.44
CA SER A 193 14.00 -6.28 10.65
C SER A 193 14.76 -7.16 11.65
N HIS A 194 14.77 -8.46 11.47
CA HIS A 194 15.55 -9.41 12.27
C HIS A 194 16.99 -9.64 11.75
N LEU A 195 17.29 -9.19 10.51
CA LEU A 195 18.63 -9.31 9.90
C LEU A 195 19.52 -8.15 10.30
#